data_4cc91a2bbb66812d4dece8659a5de6c8
#
_entry.id   4cc91a2bbb66812d4dece8659a5de6c8
#
_cell.length_a   1.000
_cell.length_b   1.000
_cell.length_c   1.000
_cell.angle_alpha   90.00
_cell.angle_beta   90.00
_cell.angle_gamma   90.00
#
_symmetry.space_group_name_H-M   'P 1'
#
loop_
_entity.id
_entity.type
_entity.pdbx_description
1 polymer ?
#
loop_
_entity_poly.entity_id
_entity_poly.type
_entity_poly.pdbx_seq_one_letter_code
_entity_poly.pdbx_strand_id
1 'polypeptide(L)'
;MGERVLVVDDDPDIARFIEVNLRTHGFEVHLASDGVEALEQVQEIEPDLVLVDVMMPRMDGFQVVDRLRSDPRTANVSIIMLTAKALTADKVLGITTGADDYIIKPFDPVELVARVKGTLRRAREMRAVSPLTGLPGNASIQDELRVRIEDGRPFALLYADLDNFKAYNDHYGFLRGDEALRAVGRVVQEVALEVGGSGVFVGHLGGDDFVLISQVEQAEALCRGLIARCAREVPLLYDPEDRERGHVEVESRQGRLERFPLLSISIGVATTARRRFSHPGEAVTIATELKEFAKRTEGSGFVIERRTAEEAVDEPATAPPPAGPAGG
;
A
#
# COMPACT_ATOMS: atom_id res chain seq x y z
N MET A 1 9.63 -0.92 15.74
CA MET A 1 9.27 -2.26 16.26
C MET A 1 10.06 -3.28 15.47
N GLY A 2 10.59 -4.34 16.11
CA GLY A 2 11.26 -5.44 15.41
C GLY A 2 10.29 -6.26 14.58
N GLU A 3 10.78 -6.93 13.51
CA GLU A 3 9.95 -7.89 12.76
C GLU A 3 9.61 -9.09 13.65
N ARG A 4 8.36 -9.53 13.60
CA ARG A 4 7.82 -10.64 14.40
C ARG A 4 7.96 -11.95 13.64
N VAL A 5 8.63 -12.91 14.24
CA VAL A 5 8.85 -14.24 13.69
C VAL A 5 8.23 -15.29 14.60
N LEU A 6 7.32 -16.11 14.06
CA LEU A 6 6.77 -17.26 14.73
C LEU A 6 7.58 -18.49 14.33
N VAL A 7 8.15 -19.21 15.30
CA VAL A 7 8.89 -20.46 15.12
C VAL A 7 8.03 -21.60 15.60
N VAL A 8 7.80 -22.57 14.72
CA VAL A 8 6.95 -23.74 14.96
C VAL A 8 7.79 -25.00 14.80
N ASP A 9 8.12 -25.65 15.90
CA ASP A 9 8.92 -26.85 15.92
C ASP A 9 8.58 -27.67 17.19
N ASP A 10 8.36 -28.96 17.07
CA ASP A 10 8.02 -29.86 18.22
C ASP A 10 9.25 -30.25 19.06
N ASP A 11 10.45 -29.97 18.54
CA ASP A 11 11.69 -30.09 19.30
C ASP A 11 12.02 -28.77 20.01
N PRO A 12 11.91 -28.72 21.36
CA PRO A 12 12.15 -27.52 22.13
C PRO A 12 13.59 -27.00 22.03
N ASP A 13 14.56 -27.89 21.82
CA ASP A 13 15.96 -27.50 21.71
C ASP A 13 16.22 -26.81 20.37
N ILE A 14 15.61 -27.28 19.28
CA ILE A 14 15.66 -26.64 17.96
C ILE A 14 14.93 -25.30 17.99
N ALA A 15 13.70 -25.23 18.52
CA ALA A 15 12.94 -24.02 18.67
C ALA A 15 13.72 -22.96 19.46
N ARG A 16 14.32 -23.34 20.57
CA ARG A 16 15.14 -22.47 21.42
C ARG A 16 16.42 -22.00 20.73
N PHE A 17 17.07 -22.89 20.00
CA PHE A 17 18.25 -22.54 19.20
C PHE A 17 17.92 -21.47 18.16
N ILE A 18 16.81 -21.62 17.42
CA ILE A 18 16.34 -20.65 16.43
C ILE A 18 16.01 -19.32 17.12
N GLU A 19 15.24 -19.37 18.22
CA GLU A 19 14.86 -18.17 18.98
C GLU A 19 16.06 -17.33 19.39
N VAL A 20 17.08 -17.95 20.03
CA VAL A 20 18.27 -17.22 20.49
C VAL A 20 18.99 -16.55 19.32
N ASN A 21 19.16 -17.27 18.21
CA ASN A 21 19.85 -16.72 17.03
C ASN A 21 19.07 -15.55 16.40
N LEU A 22 17.75 -15.63 16.28
CA LEU A 22 16.95 -14.57 15.69
C LEU A 22 16.84 -13.35 16.61
N ARG A 23 16.67 -13.53 17.93
CA ARG A 23 16.64 -12.44 18.91
C ARG A 23 17.93 -11.65 18.95
N THR A 24 19.09 -12.29 18.84
CA THR A 24 20.39 -11.58 18.77
C THR A 24 20.53 -10.73 17.52
N HIS A 25 19.71 -10.98 16.49
CA HIS A 25 19.68 -10.19 15.26
C HIS A 25 18.53 -9.18 15.21
N GLY A 26 17.84 -8.94 16.36
CA GLY A 26 16.84 -7.89 16.51
C GLY A 26 15.40 -8.28 16.16
N PHE A 27 15.12 -9.56 15.94
CA PHE A 27 13.77 -10.07 15.72
C PHE A 27 13.00 -10.25 17.04
N GLU A 28 11.70 -9.99 17.02
CA GLU A 28 10.77 -10.42 18.06
C GLU A 28 10.32 -11.85 17.75
N VAL A 29 10.60 -12.81 18.64
CA VAL A 29 10.39 -14.23 18.36
C VAL A 29 9.36 -14.81 19.29
N HIS A 30 8.40 -15.54 18.72
CA HIS A 30 7.38 -16.33 19.39
C HIS A 30 7.57 -17.79 19.03
N LEU A 31 7.19 -18.70 19.94
CA LEU A 31 7.35 -20.15 19.76
C LEU A 31 6.00 -20.83 19.80
N ALA A 32 5.80 -21.83 18.94
CA ALA A 32 4.70 -22.78 18.99
C ALA A 32 5.26 -24.19 18.87
N SER A 33 4.68 -25.14 19.62
CA SER A 33 5.14 -26.54 19.71
C SER A 33 4.54 -27.47 18.66
N ASP A 34 3.55 -26.99 17.91
CA ASP A 34 2.90 -27.73 16.82
C ASP A 34 2.03 -26.81 15.95
N GLY A 35 1.49 -27.38 14.85
CA GLY A 35 0.70 -26.65 13.88
C GLY A 35 -0.63 -26.09 14.40
N VAL A 36 -1.25 -26.70 15.42
CA VAL A 36 -2.53 -26.20 15.97
C VAL A 36 -2.27 -24.94 16.78
N GLU A 37 -1.30 -24.97 17.68
CA GLU A 37 -0.86 -23.80 18.46
C GLU A 37 -0.38 -22.66 17.54
N ALA A 38 0.33 -23.01 16.47
CA ALA A 38 0.79 -22.03 15.48
C ALA A 38 -0.36 -21.26 14.84
N LEU A 39 -1.44 -21.94 14.42
CA LEU A 39 -2.60 -21.30 13.79
C LEU A 39 -3.38 -20.39 14.75
N GLU A 40 -3.42 -20.73 16.04
CA GLU A 40 -4.00 -19.87 17.07
C GLU A 40 -3.15 -18.62 17.29
N GLN A 41 -1.84 -18.79 17.48
CA GLN A 41 -0.92 -17.69 17.71
C GLN A 41 -0.79 -16.73 16.53
N VAL A 42 -0.83 -17.21 15.28
CA VAL A 42 -0.72 -16.35 14.08
C VAL A 42 -1.78 -15.26 14.06
N GLN A 43 -3.00 -15.55 14.55
CA GLN A 43 -4.08 -14.57 14.57
C GLN A 43 -3.90 -13.48 15.64
N GLU A 44 -3.24 -13.81 16.75
CA GLU A 44 -2.99 -12.87 17.86
C GLU A 44 -1.73 -12.02 17.62
N ILE A 45 -0.68 -12.67 17.11
CA ILE A 45 0.66 -12.07 16.97
C ILE A 45 0.78 -11.31 15.66
N GLU A 46 0.06 -11.73 14.60
CA GLU A 46 0.22 -11.24 13.23
C GLU A 46 1.71 -11.21 12.80
N PRO A 47 2.39 -12.36 12.71
CA PRO A 47 3.82 -12.41 12.43
C PRO A 47 4.13 -11.98 10.99
N ASP A 48 5.31 -11.39 10.80
CA ASP A 48 5.84 -11.06 9.48
C ASP A 48 6.37 -12.31 8.75
N LEU A 49 6.82 -13.34 9.53
CA LEU A 49 7.34 -14.59 9.00
C LEU A 49 7.04 -15.76 9.96
N VAL A 50 6.69 -16.90 9.37
CA VAL A 50 6.56 -18.20 10.08
C VAL A 50 7.69 -19.12 9.63
N LEU A 51 8.47 -19.60 10.58
CA LEU A 51 9.39 -20.75 10.42
C LEU A 51 8.66 -21.98 10.89
N VAL A 52 8.43 -22.98 10.04
CA VAL A 52 7.64 -24.16 10.40
C VAL A 52 8.35 -25.44 10.06
N ASP A 53 8.49 -26.34 11.03
CA ASP A 53 8.98 -27.69 10.76
C ASP A 53 7.98 -28.49 9.95
N VAL A 54 8.48 -29.29 9.03
CA VAL A 54 7.65 -30.17 8.19
C VAL A 54 7.04 -31.28 9.00
N MET A 55 7.81 -31.92 9.89
CA MET A 55 7.44 -33.14 10.58
C MET A 55 7.09 -32.88 12.04
N MET A 56 5.82 -32.58 12.30
CA MET A 56 5.33 -32.35 13.66
C MET A 56 4.11 -33.24 13.97
N PRO A 57 3.88 -33.55 15.25
CA PRO A 57 2.68 -34.25 15.67
C PRO A 57 1.43 -33.39 15.52
N ARG A 58 0.27 -34.04 15.51
CA ARG A 58 -1.07 -33.42 15.39
C ARG A 58 -1.35 -32.74 14.05
N MET A 59 -0.51 -31.80 13.62
CA MET A 59 -0.61 -31.12 12.36
C MET A 59 0.78 -30.87 11.81
N ASP A 60 1.05 -31.40 10.62
CA ASP A 60 2.33 -31.21 9.93
C ASP A 60 2.48 -29.83 9.32
N GLY A 61 3.72 -29.46 8.94
CA GLY A 61 4.03 -28.15 8.40
C GLY A 61 3.33 -27.85 7.07
N PHE A 62 3.05 -28.85 6.25
CA PHE A 62 2.32 -28.67 5.00
C PHE A 62 0.86 -28.29 5.25
N GLN A 63 0.24 -28.91 6.24
CA GLN A 63 -1.13 -28.57 6.64
C GLN A 63 -1.20 -27.16 7.23
N VAL A 64 -0.19 -26.73 7.98
CA VAL A 64 -0.09 -25.34 8.48
C VAL A 64 -0.03 -24.36 7.31
N VAL A 65 0.85 -24.59 6.34
CA VAL A 65 0.98 -23.74 5.16
C VAL A 65 -0.33 -23.65 4.38
N ASP A 66 -0.99 -24.77 4.12
CA ASP A 66 -2.27 -24.81 3.40
C ASP A 66 -3.34 -23.97 4.12
N ARG A 67 -3.44 -24.11 5.46
CA ARG A 67 -4.38 -23.32 6.26
C ARG A 67 -4.07 -21.83 6.23
N LEU A 68 -2.79 -21.46 6.36
CA LEU A 68 -2.37 -20.05 6.29
C LEU A 68 -2.66 -19.43 4.92
N ARG A 69 -2.44 -20.17 3.84
CA ARG A 69 -2.71 -19.68 2.46
C ARG A 69 -4.19 -19.60 2.12
N SER A 70 -5.02 -20.42 2.79
CA SER A 70 -6.48 -20.43 2.59
C SER A 70 -7.23 -19.33 3.33
N ASP A 71 -6.65 -18.72 4.38
CA ASP A 71 -7.24 -17.57 5.10
C ASP A 71 -6.72 -16.25 4.52
N PRO A 72 -7.58 -15.37 3.96
CA PRO A 72 -7.15 -14.07 3.40
C PRO A 72 -6.35 -13.18 4.35
N ARG A 73 -6.52 -13.34 5.68
CA ARG A 73 -5.80 -12.54 6.69
C ARG A 73 -4.34 -12.97 6.84
N THR A 74 -4.05 -14.24 6.59
CA THR A 74 -2.73 -14.84 6.77
C THR A 74 -2.09 -15.27 5.45
N ALA A 75 -2.82 -15.21 4.33
CA ALA A 75 -2.36 -15.67 3.02
C ALA A 75 -1.04 -15.04 2.55
N ASN A 76 -0.74 -13.81 3.01
CA ASN A 76 0.45 -13.06 2.63
C ASN A 76 1.59 -13.10 3.67
N VAL A 77 1.46 -13.89 4.75
CA VAL A 77 2.56 -14.08 5.71
C VAL A 77 3.70 -14.83 5.04
N SER A 78 4.94 -14.41 5.30
CA SER A 78 6.11 -15.12 4.77
C SER A 78 6.29 -16.48 5.48
N ILE A 79 6.55 -17.54 4.73
CA ILE A 79 6.69 -18.90 5.29
C ILE A 79 8.00 -19.53 4.82
N ILE A 80 8.82 -19.97 5.78
CA ILE A 80 10.01 -20.80 5.53
C ILE A 80 9.78 -22.16 6.19
N MET A 81 9.90 -23.23 5.40
CA MET A 81 9.79 -24.58 5.93
C MET A 81 11.15 -25.13 6.36
N LEU A 82 11.20 -25.73 7.56
CA LEU A 82 12.36 -26.47 8.05
C LEU A 82 12.18 -27.95 7.70
N THR A 83 13.13 -28.56 7.00
CA THR A 83 12.96 -29.92 6.47
C THR A 83 14.18 -30.78 6.70
N ALA A 84 13.98 -32.10 6.92
CA ALA A 84 15.08 -33.07 6.94
C ALA A 84 15.57 -33.39 5.52
N LYS A 85 16.88 -33.63 5.37
CA LYS A 85 17.55 -33.91 4.09
C LYS A 85 16.93 -35.06 3.28
N ALA A 86 16.15 -35.97 3.94
CA ALA A 86 15.50 -37.10 3.30
C ALA A 86 14.21 -36.76 2.53
N LEU A 87 13.65 -35.59 2.72
CA LEU A 87 12.50 -35.05 1.95
C LEU A 87 13.00 -34.28 0.72
N THR A 88 13.94 -34.88 0.00
CA THR A 88 14.67 -34.32 -1.13
C THR A 88 13.79 -33.58 -2.14
N ALA A 89 14.42 -32.62 -2.81
CA ALA A 89 13.99 -31.73 -3.87
C ALA A 89 12.84 -32.21 -4.79
N ASP A 90 12.70 -33.52 -5.03
CA ASP A 90 11.68 -34.07 -5.90
C ASP A 90 10.26 -34.08 -5.30
N LYS A 91 10.11 -34.19 -3.98
CA LYS A 91 8.81 -34.05 -3.30
C LYS A 91 8.46 -32.60 -2.99
N VAL A 92 9.48 -31.79 -2.71
CA VAL A 92 9.32 -30.37 -2.40
C VAL A 92 9.11 -29.53 -3.68
N LEU A 93 9.76 -29.88 -4.79
CA LEU A 93 9.58 -29.25 -6.10
C LEU A 93 8.28 -29.67 -6.82
N GLY A 94 7.69 -30.81 -6.45
CA GLY A 94 6.43 -31.29 -7.06
C GLY A 94 5.16 -30.81 -6.36
N ILE A 95 5.25 -30.25 -5.16
CA ILE A 95 4.12 -29.76 -4.41
C ILE A 95 4.24 -28.23 -4.37
N THR A 96 3.35 -27.54 -5.05
CA THR A 96 3.12 -26.09 -4.91
C THR A 96 2.57 -25.79 -3.50
N THR A 97 3.42 -25.88 -2.48
CA THR A 97 2.99 -25.77 -1.09
C THR A 97 2.69 -24.37 -0.63
N GLY A 98 3.01 -23.34 -1.44
CA GLY A 98 2.84 -21.94 -1.04
C GLY A 98 3.87 -21.44 -0.01
N ALA A 99 4.92 -22.20 0.30
CA ALA A 99 6.05 -21.69 1.09
C ALA A 99 6.96 -20.80 0.25
N ASP A 100 7.57 -19.78 0.89
CA ASP A 100 8.44 -18.81 0.22
C ASP A 100 9.90 -19.26 0.16
N ASP A 101 10.35 -20.13 1.09
CA ASP A 101 11.69 -20.71 1.11
C ASP A 101 11.73 -22.00 1.96
N TYR A 102 12.87 -22.72 1.92
CA TYR A 102 13.13 -23.97 2.66
C TYR A 102 14.52 -23.94 3.28
N ILE A 103 14.65 -24.50 4.49
CA ILE A 103 15.94 -24.70 5.16
C ILE A 103 16.07 -26.19 5.53
N ILE A 104 17.18 -26.80 5.16
CA ILE A 104 17.43 -28.23 5.42
C ILE A 104 18.10 -28.38 6.77
N LYS A 105 17.51 -29.21 7.66
CA LYS A 105 18.13 -29.61 8.93
C LYS A 105 19.23 -30.66 8.70
N PRO A 106 20.41 -30.59 9.37
CA PRO A 106 20.84 -29.52 10.26
C PRO A 106 21.32 -28.30 9.48
N PHE A 107 21.02 -27.08 9.97
CA PHE A 107 21.37 -25.83 9.37
C PHE A 107 22.35 -25.00 10.20
N ASP A 108 23.11 -24.17 9.52
CA ASP A 108 23.99 -23.18 10.14
C ASP A 108 23.18 -21.95 10.59
N PRO A 109 23.48 -21.39 11.80
CA PRO A 109 22.80 -20.16 12.26
C PRO A 109 22.91 -18.98 11.30
N VAL A 110 24.05 -18.85 10.62
CA VAL A 110 24.25 -17.76 9.64
C VAL A 110 23.36 -17.96 8.42
N GLU A 111 23.19 -19.20 7.94
CA GLU A 111 22.27 -19.53 6.86
C GLU A 111 20.83 -19.24 7.27
N LEU A 112 20.39 -19.67 8.46
CA LEU A 112 19.06 -19.41 8.98
C LEU A 112 18.74 -17.91 8.96
N VAL A 113 19.60 -17.09 9.59
CA VAL A 113 19.41 -15.65 9.69
C VAL A 113 19.43 -14.99 8.31
N ALA A 114 20.33 -15.41 7.40
CA ALA A 114 20.39 -14.87 6.05
C ALA A 114 19.12 -15.16 5.24
N ARG A 115 18.55 -16.38 5.35
CA ARG A 115 17.31 -16.73 4.67
C ARG A 115 16.11 -15.98 5.23
N VAL A 116 15.97 -15.86 6.56
CA VAL A 116 14.92 -15.08 7.22
C VAL A 116 14.97 -13.63 6.74
N LYS A 117 16.14 -12.97 6.81
CA LYS A 117 16.32 -11.60 6.32
C LYS A 117 16.03 -11.46 4.82
N GLY A 118 16.46 -12.43 4.02
CA GLY A 118 16.24 -12.45 2.58
C GLY A 118 14.75 -12.56 2.21
N THR A 119 14.02 -13.43 2.89
CA THR A 119 12.59 -13.65 2.66
C THR A 119 11.77 -12.44 3.10
N LEU A 120 12.04 -11.89 4.30
CA LEU A 120 11.39 -10.67 4.78
C LEU A 120 11.66 -9.47 3.86
N ARG A 121 12.91 -9.32 3.38
CA ARG A 121 13.24 -8.27 2.42
C ARG A 121 12.44 -8.43 1.12
N ARG A 122 12.39 -9.62 0.51
CA ARG A 122 11.60 -9.87 -0.71
C ARG A 122 10.11 -9.58 -0.50
N ALA A 123 9.56 -10.00 0.64
CA ALA A 123 8.16 -9.72 0.99
C ALA A 123 7.88 -8.22 1.14
N ARG A 124 8.81 -7.46 1.75
CA ARG A 124 8.72 -5.99 1.81
C ARG A 124 8.78 -5.36 0.43
N GLU A 125 9.74 -5.78 -0.40
CA GLU A 125 9.90 -5.28 -1.77
C GLU A 125 8.64 -5.54 -2.61
N MET A 126 8.02 -6.72 -2.49
CA MET A 126 6.76 -7.04 -3.17
C MET A 126 5.56 -6.22 -2.63
N ARG A 127 5.47 -6.02 -1.31
CA ARG A 127 4.44 -5.18 -0.67
C ARG A 127 4.69 -3.68 -0.89
N ALA A 128 5.94 -3.32 -1.17
CA ALA A 128 6.35 -1.94 -1.38
C ALA A 128 5.93 -1.38 -2.74
N VAL A 129 5.40 -2.22 -3.64
CA VAL A 129 5.04 -1.84 -5.00
C VAL A 129 3.56 -2.16 -5.24
N SER A 130 2.83 -1.25 -5.86
CA SER A 130 1.46 -1.49 -6.32
C SER A 130 1.46 -2.56 -7.43
N PRO A 131 0.77 -3.69 -7.25
CA PRO A 131 0.76 -4.76 -8.26
C PRO A 131 0.08 -4.34 -9.57
N LEU A 132 -0.75 -3.31 -9.54
CA LEU A 132 -1.46 -2.82 -10.72
C LEU A 132 -0.60 -1.91 -11.60
N THR A 133 0.09 -0.94 -10.98
CA THR A 133 0.83 0.11 -11.71
C THR A 133 2.33 -0.07 -11.69
N GLY A 134 2.87 -0.94 -10.82
CA GLY A 134 4.31 -1.08 -10.60
C GLY A 134 4.95 0.08 -9.84
N LEU A 135 4.16 1.07 -9.42
CA LEU A 135 4.64 2.21 -8.64
C LEU A 135 4.87 1.84 -7.17
N PRO A 136 5.79 2.51 -6.47
CA PRO A 136 5.92 2.45 -5.02
C PRO A 136 4.56 2.53 -4.30
N GLY A 137 4.30 1.58 -3.41
CA GLY A 137 3.08 1.50 -2.61
C GLY A 137 3.18 2.26 -1.28
N ASN A 138 2.15 2.08 -0.43
CA ASN A 138 2.00 2.81 0.83
C ASN A 138 3.24 2.74 1.74
N ALA A 139 3.86 1.57 1.89
CA ALA A 139 5.05 1.41 2.74
C ALA A 139 6.21 2.29 2.26
N SER A 140 6.50 2.28 0.95
CA SER A 140 7.55 3.11 0.35
C SER A 140 7.26 4.60 0.45
N ILE A 141 5.99 5.01 0.32
CA ILE A 141 5.55 6.41 0.48
C ILE A 141 5.80 6.88 1.91
N GLN A 142 5.43 6.06 2.90
CA GLN A 142 5.64 6.38 4.32
C GLN A 142 7.13 6.48 4.67
N ASP A 143 7.96 5.58 4.14
CA ASP A 143 9.40 5.59 4.37
C ASP A 143 10.07 6.82 3.73
N GLU A 144 9.71 7.19 2.50
CA GLU A 144 10.22 8.39 1.83
C GLU A 144 9.86 9.68 2.61
N LEU A 145 8.60 9.79 3.05
CA LEU A 145 8.16 10.93 3.87
C LEU A 145 8.93 10.98 5.20
N ARG A 146 9.12 9.84 5.86
CA ARG A 146 9.86 9.76 7.12
C ARG A 146 11.30 10.25 6.94
N VAL A 147 11.99 9.75 5.92
CA VAL A 147 13.37 10.17 5.62
C VAL A 147 13.46 11.66 5.37
N ARG A 148 12.54 12.26 4.60
CA ARG A 148 12.56 13.71 4.34
C ARG A 148 12.27 14.54 5.59
N ILE A 149 11.38 14.08 6.46
CA ILE A 149 11.08 14.75 7.73
C ILE A 149 12.27 14.68 8.68
N GLU A 150 12.89 13.51 8.85
CA GLU A 150 14.05 13.29 9.72
C GLU A 150 15.28 14.09 9.25
N ASP A 151 15.53 14.13 7.95
CA ASP A 151 16.62 14.91 7.35
C ASP A 151 16.35 16.43 7.35
N GLY A 152 15.12 16.85 7.66
CA GLY A 152 14.71 18.27 7.62
C GLY A 152 14.74 18.87 6.21
N ARG A 153 14.71 18.05 5.16
CA ARG A 153 14.71 18.50 3.77
C ARG A 153 13.34 19.10 3.41
N PRO A 154 13.31 20.31 2.80
CA PRO A 154 12.07 20.86 2.30
C PRO A 154 11.43 19.96 1.24
N PHE A 155 10.11 19.74 1.36
CA PHE A 155 9.35 18.96 0.38
C PHE A 155 7.91 19.47 0.21
N ALA A 156 7.30 19.06 -0.90
CA ALA A 156 5.87 19.12 -1.12
C ALA A 156 5.34 17.70 -1.36
N LEU A 157 4.23 17.37 -0.69
CA LEU A 157 3.46 16.15 -0.89
C LEU A 157 2.22 16.50 -1.72
N LEU A 158 2.15 15.96 -2.94
CA LEU A 158 0.99 16.04 -3.81
C LEU A 158 0.18 14.76 -3.65
N TYR A 159 -1.07 14.88 -3.28
CA TYR A 159 -2.03 13.78 -3.21
C TYR A 159 -3.06 13.96 -4.33
N ALA A 160 -3.04 13.08 -5.30
CA ALA A 160 -3.85 13.16 -6.51
C ALA A 160 -4.84 11.99 -6.57
N ASP A 161 -6.06 12.26 -7.02
CA ASP A 161 -7.18 11.33 -7.06
C ASP A 161 -7.96 11.51 -8.37
N LEU A 162 -8.46 10.42 -8.94
CA LEU A 162 -9.26 10.46 -10.15
C LEU A 162 -10.74 10.64 -9.82
N ASP A 163 -11.27 11.80 -10.12
CA ASP A 163 -12.69 12.07 -9.92
C ASP A 163 -13.54 11.19 -10.85
N ASN A 164 -14.68 10.72 -10.34
CA ASN A 164 -15.65 9.88 -11.05
C ASN A 164 -15.12 8.47 -11.44
N PHE A 165 -14.00 7.99 -10.87
CA PHE A 165 -13.43 6.69 -11.22
C PHE A 165 -14.40 5.53 -10.94
N LYS A 166 -15.20 5.62 -9.89
CA LYS A 166 -16.25 4.66 -9.61
C LYS A 166 -17.27 4.58 -10.75
N ALA A 167 -17.74 5.73 -11.26
CA ALA A 167 -18.72 5.76 -12.36
C ALA A 167 -18.10 5.19 -13.66
N TYR A 168 -16.81 5.42 -13.90
CA TYR A 168 -16.08 4.78 -14.98
C TYR A 168 -16.09 3.25 -14.86
N ASN A 169 -15.79 2.71 -13.67
CA ASN A 169 -15.84 1.27 -13.40
C ASN A 169 -17.23 0.69 -13.53
N ASP A 170 -18.25 1.40 -13.04
CA ASP A 170 -19.65 0.96 -13.12
C ASP A 170 -20.13 0.90 -14.58
N HIS A 171 -19.62 1.76 -15.46
CA HIS A 171 -19.94 1.82 -16.87
C HIS A 171 -19.15 0.82 -17.74
N TYR A 172 -17.81 0.78 -17.57
CA TYR A 172 -16.89 0.01 -18.43
C TYR A 172 -16.40 -1.31 -17.81
N GLY A 173 -16.63 -1.52 -16.52
CA GLY A 173 -16.12 -2.67 -15.77
C GLY A 173 -14.69 -2.50 -15.26
N PHE A 174 -14.34 -3.32 -14.26
CA PHE A 174 -13.06 -3.23 -13.54
C PHE A 174 -11.82 -3.44 -14.42
N LEU A 175 -11.90 -4.26 -15.47
CA LEU A 175 -10.74 -4.50 -16.34
C LEU A 175 -10.32 -3.23 -17.09
N ARG A 176 -11.29 -2.44 -17.61
CA ARG A 176 -10.99 -1.15 -18.24
C ARG A 176 -10.59 -0.10 -17.20
N GLY A 177 -11.13 -0.18 -15.97
CA GLY A 177 -10.66 0.64 -14.86
C GLY A 177 -9.18 0.41 -14.52
N ASP A 178 -8.76 -0.84 -14.48
CA ASP A 178 -7.35 -1.20 -14.30
C ASP A 178 -6.44 -0.66 -15.41
N GLU A 179 -6.91 -0.70 -16.66
CA GLU A 179 -6.20 -0.09 -17.80
C GLU A 179 -6.09 1.43 -17.66
N ALA A 180 -7.17 2.08 -17.20
CA ALA A 180 -7.18 3.52 -16.93
C ALA A 180 -6.18 3.88 -15.82
N LEU A 181 -6.14 3.14 -14.71
CA LEU A 181 -5.17 3.35 -13.63
C LEU A 181 -3.72 3.17 -14.10
N ARG A 182 -3.45 2.14 -14.94
CA ARG A 182 -2.11 1.96 -15.55
C ARG A 182 -1.75 3.13 -16.48
N ALA A 183 -2.69 3.64 -17.26
CA ALA A 183 -2.48 4.79 -18.13
C ALA A 183 -2.16 6.05 -17.32
N VAL A 184 -2.96 6.35 -16.28
CA VAL A 184 -2.71 7.48 -15.39
C VAL A 184 -1.40 7.31 -14.63
N GLY A 185 -1.07 6.11 -14.16
CA GLY A 185 0.22 5.83 -13.51
C GLY A 185 1.41 6.17 -14.41
N ARG A 186 1.34 5.86 -15.72
CA ARG A 186 2.35 6.29 -16.72
C ARG A 186 2.40 7.80 -16.85
N VAL A 187 1.25 8.46 -16.98
CA VAL A 187 1.17 9.93 -17.04
C VAL A 187 1.86 10.58 -15.84
N VAL A 188 1.59 10.08 -14.63
CA VAL A 188 2.19 10.60 -13.39
C VAL A 188 3.72 10.44 -13.41
N GLN A 189 4.23 9.27 -13.83
CA GLN A 189 5.67 9.04 -13.93
C GLN A 189 6.35 9.94 -14.97
N GLU A 190 5.75 10.09 -16.16
CA GLU A 190 6.29 10.90 -17.24
C GLU A 190 6.37 12.39 -16.84
N VAL A 191 5.29 12.92 -16.25
CA VAL A 191 5.27 14.31 -15.76
C VAL A 191 6.28 14.50 -14.63
N ALA A 192 6.39 13.55 -13.70
CA ALA A 192 7.37 13.61 -12.64
C ALA A 192 8.82 13.68 -13.19
N LEU A 193 9.11 12.84 -14.19
CA LEU A 193 10.42 12.80 -14.85
C LEU A 193 10.72 14.10 -15.63
N GLU A 194 9.74 14.61 -16.36
CA GLU A 194 9.87 15.85 -17.17
C GLU A 194 10.12 17.08 -16.30
N VAL A 195 9.44 17.20 -15.15
CA VAL A 195 9.51 18.39 -14.29
C VAL A 195 10.65 18.34 -13.29
N GLY A 196 10.91 17.20 -12.68
CA GLY A 196 11.86 17.10 -11.56
C GLY A 196 12.90 15.99 -11.69
N GLY A 197 12.90 15.26 -12.82
CA GLY A 197 13.83 14.15 -13.05
C GLY A 197 13.71 13.06 -11.97
N SER A 198 14.83 12.44 -11.62
CA SER A 198 14.89 11.40 -10.59
C SER A 198 14.68 11.91 -9.15
N GLY A 199 14.54 13.22 -8.96
CA GLY A 199 14.32 13.84 -7.64
C GLY A 199 12.89 13.80 -7.14
N VAL A 200 11.93 13.49 -8.01
CA VAL A 200 10.51 13.33 -7.66
C VAL A 200 10.22 11.87 -7.37
N PHE A 201 9.76 11.60 -6.16
CA PHE A 201 9.23 10.29 -5.80
C PHE A 201 7.78 10.18 -6.26
N VAL A 202 7.41 9.04 -6.83
CA VAL A 202 6.05 8.76 -7.30
C VAL A 202 5.55 7.48 -6.64
N GLY A 203 4.32 7.47 -6.14
CA GLY A 203 3.70 6.32 -5.49
C GLY A 203 2.23 6.16 -5.87
N HIS A 204 1.69 4.95 -5.64
CA HIS A 204 0.29 4.60 -5.82
C HIS A 204 -0.24 3.94 -4.54
N LEU A 205 -1.15 4.63 -3.84
CA LEU A 205 -1.71 4.15 -2.57
C LEU A 205 -2.72 3.02 -2.74
N GLY A 206 -3.32 2.89 -3.91
CA GLY A 206 -4.37 1.94 -4.25
C GLY A 206 -5.66 2.64 -4.67
N GLY A 207 -6.54 1.91 -5.38
CA GLY A 207 -7.71 2.54 -6.02
C GLY A 207 -7.27 3.60 -7.02
N ASP A 208 -7.81 4.79 -6.89
CA ASP A 208 -7.60 5.97 -7.74
C ASP A 208 -6.61 7.00 -7.17
N ASP A 209 -5.93 6.68 -6.04
CA ASP A 209 -5.05 7.60 -5.31
C ASP A 209 -3.57 7.46 -5.71
N PHE A 210 -2.97 8.55 -6.19
CA PHE A 210 -1.56 8.69 -6.51
C PHE A 210 -0.87 9.72 -5.61
N VAL A 211 0.41 9.53 -5.35
CA VAL A 211 1.21 10.43 -4.53
C VAL A 211 2.50 10.81 -5.25
N LEU A 212 2.84 12.11 -5.22
CA LEU A 212 4.15 12.58 -5.62
C LEU A 212 4.80 13.34 -4.45
N ILE A 213 6.11 13.16 -4.26
CA ILE A 213 6.88 13.90 -3.27
C ILE A 213 8.04 14.57 -3.99
N SER A 214 8.06 15.90 -3.97
CA SER A 214 9.00 16.72 -4.74
C SER A 214 9.66 17.80 -3.89
N GLN A 215 10.52 18.59 -4.49
CA GLN A 215 10.92 19.89 -3.94
C GLN A 215 9.73 20.84 -3.98
N VAL A 216 9.69 21.80 -3.05
CA VAL A 216 8.58 22.75 -2.90
C VAL A 216 8.34 23.55 -4.18
N GLU A 217 9.42 23.99 -4.83
CA GLU A 217 9.41 24.83 -6.03
C GLU A 217 8.83 24.12 -7.27
N GLN A 218 8.84 22.79 -7.28
CA GLN A 218 8.36 21.95 -8.37
C GLN A 218 6.86 21.65 -8.28
N ALA A 219 6.25 21.82 -7.11
CA ALA A 219 4.89 21.35 -6.82
C ALA A 219 3.86 21.92 -7.79
N GLU A 220 3.88 23.23 -8.06
CA GLU A 220 2.92 23.85 -8.96
C GLU A 220 3.10 23.41 -10.41
N ALA A 221 4.34 23.25 -10.88
CA ALA A 221 4.66 22.77 -12.22
C ALA A 221 4.19 21.31 -12.40
N LEU A 222 4.37 20.46 -11.39
CA LEU A 222 3.85 19.10 -11.38
C LEU A 222 2.33 19.06 -11.47
N CYS A 223 1.61 19.84 -10.66
CA CYS A 223 0.15 19.92 -10.71
C CYS A 223 -0.35 20.32 -12.10
N ARG A 224 0.21 21.39 -12.66
CA ARG A 224 -0.15 21.90 -14.00
C ARG A 224 0.16 20.87 -15.10
N GLY A 225 1.32 20.19 -15.00
CA GLY A 225 1.71 19.14 -15.93
C GLY A 225 0.76 17.93 -15.89
N LEU A 226 0.40 17.49 -14.69
CA LEU A 226 -0.55 16.38 -14.49
C LEU A 226 -1.92 16.71 -15.08
N ILE A 227 -2.48 17.88 -14.75
CA ILE A 227 -3.77 18.31 -15.27
C ILE A 227 -3.76 18.39 -16.80
N ALA A 228 -2.73 19.04 -17.38
CA ALA A 228 -2.63 19.21 -18.82
C ALA A 228 -2.46 17.88 -19.55
N ARG A 229 -1.70 16.93 -18.98
CA ARG A 229 -1.47 15.61 -19.58
C ARG A 229 -2.71 14.73 -19.42
N CYS A 230 -3.35 14.70 -18.26
CA CYS A 230 -4.60 13.97 -18.03
C CYS A 230 -5.71 14.49 -18.97
N ALA A 231 -5.85 15.78 -19.15
CA ALA A 231 -6.85 16.37 -20.07
C ALA A 231 -6.70 15.87 -21.51
N ARG A 232 -5.50 15.48 -21.95
CA ARG A 232 -5.25 14.95 -23.31
C ARG A 232 -5.43 13.45 -23.39
N GLU A 233 -4.97 12.70 -22.39
CA GLU A 233 -4.84 11.25 -22.46
C GLU A 233 -6.05 10.51 -21.88
N VAL A 234 -6.63 11.04 -20.82
CA VAL A 234 -7.81 10.41 -20.17
C VAL A 234 -9.02 10.27 -21.11
N PRO A 235 -9.38 11.25 -21.94
CA PRO A 235 -10.49 11.06 -22.88
C PRO A 235 -10.28 9.93 -23.88
N LEU A 236 -9.03 9.51 -24.16
CA LEU A 236 -8.72 8.41 -25.06
C LEU A 236 -9.07 7.04 -24.46
N LEU A 237 -9.34 6.96 -23.17
CA LEU A 237 -9.75 5.74 -22.46
C LEU A 237 -11.23 5.43 -22.64
N TYR A 238 -12.00 6.37 -23.18
CA TYR A 238 -13.43 6.25 -23.42
C TYR A 238 -13.76 5.83 -24.84
N ASP A 239 -14.88 5.17 -25.02
CA ASP A 239 -15.44 4.92 -26.34
C ASP A 239 -15.73 6.22 -27.07
N PRO A 240 -15.63 6.26 -28.43
CA PRO A 240 -15.78 7.49 -29.20
C PRO A 240 -17.08 8.26 -28.89
N GLU A 241 -18.18 7.53 -28.71
CA GLU A 241 -19.49 8.11 -28.43
C GLU A 241 -19.54 8.83 -27.07
N ASP A 242 -18.99 8.22 -26.02
CA ASP A 242 -18.96 8.79 -24.68
C ASP A 242 -18.00 9.98 -24.61
N ARG A 243 -16.86 9.87 -25.31
CA ARG A 243 -15.90 10.96 -25.44
C ARG A 243 -16.50 12.18 -26.14
N GLU A 244 -17.27 11.99 -27.22
CA GLU A 244 -17.95 13.07 -27.92
C GLU A 244 -19.06 13.70 -27.08
N ARG A 245 -19.78 12.91 -26.30
CA ARG A 245 -20.81 13.38 -25.36
C ARG A 245 -20.23 14.13 -24.16
N GLY A 246 -18.96 13.83 -23.80
CA GLY A 246 -18.28 14.39 -22.63
C GLY A 246 -18.77 13.84 -21.29
N HIS A 247 -19.57 12.76 -21.27
CA HIS A 247 -20.06 12.12 -20.06
C HIS A 247 -20.42 10.65 -20.33
N VAL A 248 -20.50 9.87 -19.25
CA VAL A 248 -21.06 8.52 -19.23
C VAL A 248 -22.40 8.50 -18.50
N GLU A 249 -23.28 7.58 -18.86
CA GLU A 249 -24.55 7.34 -18.20
C GLU A 249 -24.47 6.02 -17.43
N VAL A 250 -24.74 6.06 -16.14
CA VAL A 250 -24.71 4.88 -15.25
C VAL A 250 -26.06 4.71 -14.60
N GLU A 251 -26.58 3.48 -14.63
CA GLU A 251 -27.83 3.16 -13.95
C GLU A 251 -27.57 2.97 -12.46
N SER A 252 -28.21 3.80 -11.63
CA SER A 252 -28.14 3.69 -10.18
C SER A 252 -28.90 2.43 -9.69
N ARG A 253 -28.62 2.00 -8.46
CA ARG A 253 -29.33 0.86 -7.82
C ARG A 253 -30.85 1.04 -7.77
N GLN A 254 -31.36 2.25 -7.98
CA GLN A 254 -32.79 2.58 -8.01
C GLN A 254 -33.37 2.61 -9.44
N GLY A 255 -32.60 2.18 -10.45
CA GLY A 255 -33.03 2.18 -11.86
C GLY A 255 -33.05 3.59 -12.51
N ARG A 256 -32.38 4.58 -11.90
CA ARG A 256 -32.26 5.93 -12.48
C ARG A 256 -30.95 6.06 -13.23
N LEU A 257 -30.99 6.61 -14.45
CA LEU A 257 -29.80 6.99 -15.19
C LEU A 257 -29.22 8.27 -14.59
N GLU A 258 -27.99 8.20 -14.13
CA GLU A 258 -27.20 9.32 -13.63
C GLU A 258 -26.07 9.62 -14.62
N ARG A 259 -25.77 10.92 -14.82
CA ARG A 259 -24.73 11.38 -15.74
C ARG A 259 -23.50 11.78 -14.96
N PHE A 260 -22.36 11.24 -15.36
CA PHE A 260 -21.06 11.55 -14.78
C PHE A 260 -20.14 12.10 -15.85
N PRO A 261 -19.46 13.24 -15.61
CA PRO A 261 -18.46 13.77 -16.53
C PRO A 261 -17.30 12.78 -16.69
N LEU A 262 -16.49 12.99 -17.73
CA LEU A 262 -15.27 12.19 -17.91
C LEU A 262 -14.36 12.35 -16.69
N LEU A 263 -13.48 11.35 -16.47
CA LEU A 263 -12.49 11.38 -15.41
C LEU A 263 -11.69 12.68 -15.43
N SER A 264 -11.54 13.28 -14.27
CA SER A 264 -10.66 14.40 -14.00
C SER A 264 -9.68 14.07 -12.87
N ILE A 265 -8.74 14.93 -12.58
CA ILE A 265 -7.78 14.75 -11.51
C ILE A 265 -7.84 15.90 -10.51
N SER A 266 -8.03 15.58 -9.24
CA SER A 266 -8.03 16.54 -8.14
C SER A 266 -6.78 16.35 -7.28
N ILE A 267 -6.03 17.43 -7.01
CA ILE A 267 -4.73 17.38 -6.35
C ILE A 267 -4.71 18.30 -5.13
N GLY A 268 -4.42 17.73 -3.96
CA GLY A 268 -4.10 18.47 -2.74
C GLY A 268 -2.60 18.48 -2.48
N VAL A 269 -2.05 19.65 -2.12
CA VAL A 269 -0.60 19.81 -1.92
C VAL A 269 -0.31 20.33 -0.52
N ALA A 270 0.27 19.49 0.33
CA ALA A 270 0.87 19.87 1.61
C ALA A 270 2.36 20.22 1.42
N THR A 271 2.86 21.26 2.11
CA THR A 271 4.22 21.75 1.87
C THR A 271 4.92 22.21 3.14
N THR A 272 6.21 21.88 3.25
CA THR A 272 7.10 22.38 4.31
C THR A 272 7.42 23.87 4.20
N ALA A 273 7.03 24.54 3.11
CA ALA A 273 7.20 26.00 2.97
C ALA A 273 6.42 26.82 4.02
N ARG A 274 5.35 26.24 4.58
CA ARG A 274 4.43 26.90 5.50
C ARG A 274 4.44 26.36 6.92
N ARG A 275 4.86 25.09 7.09
CA ARG A 275 4.93 24.41 8.39
C ARG A 275 6.02 23.35 8.41
N ARG A 276 6.33 22.87 9.60
CA ARG A 276 7.13 21.65 9.80
C ARG A 276 6.19 20.50 10.09
N PHE A 277 6.44 19.36 9.48
CA PHE A 277 5.76 18.12 9.81
C PHE A 277 6.58 17.35 10.83
N SER A 278 5.92 16.81 11.85
CA SER A 278 6.53 15.94 12.85
C SER A 278 6.38 14.46 12.51
N HIS A 279 5.39 14.12 11.67
CA HIS A 279 5.03 12.76 11.32
C HIS A 279 4.46 12.68 9.88
N PRO A 280 4.75 11.62 9.10
CA PRO A 280 4.20 11.44 7.75
C PRO A 280 2.69 11.60 7.64
N GLY A 281 1.93 11.06 8.63
CA GLY A 281 0.47 11.14 8.66
C GLY A 281 -0.07 12.57 8.67
N GLU A 282 0.62 13.51 9.29
CA GLU A 282 0.23 14.94 9.32
C GLU A 282 0.23 15.54 7.91
N ALA A 283 1.28 15.28 7.13
CA ALA A 283 1.38 15.75 5.75
C ALA A 283 0.29 15.13 4.85
N VAL A 284 0.03 13.82 5.03
CA VAL A 284 -1.00 13.08 4.31
C VAL A 284 -2.39 13.62 4.62
N THR A 285 -2.72 13.86 5.89
CA THR A 285 -4.02 14.40 6.30
C THR A 285 -4.29 15.75 5.63
N ILE A 286 -3.32 16.68 5.68
CA ILE A 286 -3.47 18.00 5.08
C ILE A 286 -3.61 17.92 3.55
N ALA A 287 -2.79 17.10 2.88
CA ALA A 287 -2.88 16.91 1.45
C ALA A 287 -4.25 16.33 1.04
N THR A 288 -4.80 15.40 1.83
CA THR A 288 -6.13 14.82 1.62
C THR A 288 -7.24 15.86 1.78
N GLU A 289 -7.20 16.68 2.84
CA GLU A 289 -8.16 17.76 3.04
C GLU A 289 -8.16 18.76 1.88
N LEU A 290 -6.98 19.13 1.40
CA LEU A 290 -6.83 20.04 0.25
C LEU A 290 -7.30 19.40 -1.05
N LYS A 291 -7.11 18.09 -1.24
CA LYS A 291 -7.65 17.30 -2.35
C LYS A 291 -9.19 17.36 -2.35
N GLU A 292 -9.82 17.11 -1.20
CA GLU A 292 -11.28 17.20 -1.07
C GLU A 292 -11.79 18.63 -1.34
N PHE A 293 -10.99 19.65 -1.05
CA PHE A 293 -11.33 21.03 -1.43
C PHE A 293 -11.20 21.24 -2.95
N ALA A 294 -10.18 20.67 -3.59
CA ALA A 294 -10.01 20.73 -5.05
C ALA A 294 -11.20 20.08 -5.79
N LYS A 295 -11.73 18.96 -5.29
CA LYS A 295 -12.92 18.27 -5.84
C LYS A 295 -14.20 19.09 -5.88
N ARG A 296 -14.30 20.18 -5.12
CA ARG A 296 -15.48 21.05 -5.14
C ARG A 296 -15.58 21.89 -6.42
N THR A 297 -14.51 21.96 -7.19
CA THR A 297 -14.49 22.65 -8.49
C THR A 297 -14.70 21.61 -9.58
N GLU A 298 -15.60 21.88 -10.52
CA GLU A 298 -15.79 20.99 -11.68
C GLU A 298 -14.52 20.84 -12.51
N GLY A 299 -14.21 19.61 -12.87
CA GLY A 299 -13.04 19.26 -13.67
C GLY A 299 -11.74 19.17 -12.87
N SER A 300 -10.63 19.03 -13.57
CA SER A 300 -9.31 18.88 -12.94
C SER A 300 -8.85 20.15 -12.24
N GLY A 301 -8.40 20.02 -11.01
CA GLY A 301 -7.96 21.16 -10.20
C GLY A 301 -6.89 20.79 -9.16
N PHE A 302 -6.25 21.81 -8.59
CA PHE A 302 -5.34 21.61 -7.48
C PHE A 302 -5.42 22.74 -6.45
N VAL A 303 -5.11 22.38 -5.19
CA VAL A 303 -5.02 23.33 -4.08
C VAL A 303 -3.69 23.12 -3.36
N ILE A 304 -2.91 24.20 -3.25
CA ILE A 304 -1.64 24.21 -2.50
C ILE A 304 -1.90 24.88 -1.14
N GLU A 305 -1.37 24.30 -0.08
CA GLU A 305 -1.44 24.85 1.26
C GLU A 305 -0.90 26.27 1.31
N ARG A 306 -1.75 27.20 1.77
CA ARG A 306 -1.39 28.62 1.94
C ARG A 306 -1.40 29.05 3.40
N ARG A 307 -2.00 28.25 4.31
CA ARG A 307 -2.11 28.56 5.74
C ARG A 307 -0.78 28.32 6.45
N THR A 308 -0.42 29.20 7.38
CA THR A 308 0.69 28.98 8.32
C THR A 308 0.23 28.12 9.49
N ALA A 309 1.16 27.52 10.23
CA ALA A 309 0.85 26.67 11.39
C ALA A 309 0.04 27.43 12.49
N GLU A 310 0.20 28.75 12.59
CA GLU A 310 -0.52 29.60 13.55
C GLU A 310 -1.98 29.81 13.15
N GLU A 311 -2.28 29.89 11.85
CA GLU A 311 -3.65 30.10 11.35
C GLU A 311 -4.52 28.82 11.40
N ALA A 312 -3.90 27.64 11.51
CA ALA A 312 -4.60 26.36 11.57
C ALA A 312 -5.17 26.03 12.97
N VAL A 313 -4.71 26.73 14.02
CA VAL A 313 -5.15 26.52 15.42
C VAL A 313 -6.41 27.34 15.77
N ASP A 314 -6.73 28.37 14.99
CA ASP A 314 -7.79 29.35 15.29
C ASP A 314 -9.16 29.06 14.62
N GLU A 315 -9.34 27.99 13.86
CA GLU A 315 -10.67 27.60 13.39
C GLU A 315 -11.38 26.73 14.43
N PRO A 316 -12.41 27.23 15.17
CA PRO A 316 -13.23 26.35 16.03
C PRO A 316 -13.95 25.33 15.14
N ALA A 317 -13.90 24.05 15.55
CA ALA A 317 -14.68 22.99 14.92
C ALA A 317 -16.11 23.48 14.70
N THR A 318 -16.54 23.56 13.45
CA THR A 318 -17.89 23.99 13.10
C THR A 318 -18.89 23.12 13.84
N ALA A 319 -19.65 23.73 14.73
CA ALA A 319 -20.72 23.09 15.47
C ALA A 319 -21.70 22.40 14.49
N PRO A 320 -22.22 21.22 14.85
CA PRO A 320 -23.23 20.57 14.03
C PRO A 320 -24.44 21.50 13.86
N PRO A 321 -25.13 21.45 12.69
CA PRO A 321 -26.30 22.30 12.45
C PRO A 321 -27.38 22.04 13.50
N PRO A 322 -28.12 23.07 13.95
CA PRO A 322 -29.14 22.94 14.97
C PRO A 322 -30.24 21.97 14.49
N ALA A 323 -30.59 21.02 15.36
CA ALA A 323 -31.71 20.14 15.14
C ALA A 323 -32.97 20.95 14.81
N GLY A 324 -33.60 20.69 13.68
CA GLY A 324 -34.85 21.30 13.27
C GLY A 324 -35.95 21.05 14.30
N PRO A 325 -36.95 21.93 14.43
CA PRO A 325 -38.01 21.80 15.44
C PRO A 325 -38.84 20.55 15.21
N ALA A 326 -38.99 19.78 16.26
CA ALA A 326 -39.93 18.66 16.30
C ALA A 326 -41.34 19.20 16.01
N GLY A 327 -41.89 18.84 14.89
CA GLY A 327 -43.26 19.11 14.53
C GLY A 327 -44.23 18.29 15.40
N GLY A 328 -45.13 18.99 16.02
CA GLY A 328 -46.25 18.44 16.75
C GLY A 328 -47.33 17.80 15.83
#